data_dbe38f8fce76dc6474842679d04f0fa3
#
_entry.id   dbe38f8fce76dc6474842679d04f0fa3
#
_cell.length_a   1.000
_cell.length_b   1.000
_cell.length_c   1.000
_cell.angle_alpha   90.00
_cell.angle_beta   90.00
_cell.angle_gamma   90.00
#
_symmetry.space_group_name_H-M   'P 1'
#
loop_
_entity.id
_entity.type
_entity.pdbx_description
1 polymer ?
#
loop_
_entity_poly.entity_id
_entity_poly.type
_entity_poly.pdbx_seq_one_letter_code
_entity_poly.pdbx_strand_id
1 'polypeptide(L)'
;ISHQSIANYCKSAAMCIKPFVDHYDYGTGNVFTADETYIKIRGVKAYIWFIMDAAKRSIIGYQVSDNRGVGPCILAMRMAFRNLKELPSHFKFIADGYSAYPLAAQQFFYELKDPFKFNITQVIGLTNDDAVSKEFRPYKQMIERLNRTYKASYRPTNGFDNIDGANYDLALWVAYYNFLRPHK
;
A
#
# COMPACT_ATOMS: atom_id res chain seq x y z
N ILE A 1 -26.69 -21.85 0.54
CA ILE A 1 -25.68 -21.34 -0.44
C ILE A 1 -24.37 -22.08 -0.15
N SER A 2 -23.74 -22.63 -1.19
CA SER A 2 -22.48 -23.36 -1.03
C SER A 2 -21.30 -22.38 -0.82
N HIS A 3 -20.21 -22.87 -0.20
CA HIS A 3 -18.96 -22.10 -0.08
C HIS A 3 -18.44 -21.65 -1.44
N GLN A 4 -18.56 -22.51 -2.48
CA GLN A 4 -18.15 -22.19 -3.84
C GLN A 4 -18.99 -21.04 -4.42
N SER A 5 -20.29 -21.00 -4.16
CA SER A 5 -21.15 -19.90 -4.61
C SER A 5 -20.73 -18.56 -3.98
N ILE A 6 -20.43 -18.57 -2.66
CA ILE A 6 -19.94 -17.37 -1.96
C ILE A 6 -18.61 -16.90 -2.57
N ALA A 7 -17.65 -17.81 -2.78
CA ALA A 7 -16.37 -17.49 -3.39
C ALA A 7 -16.52 -16.89 -4.80
N ASN A 8 -17.43 -17.46 -5.61
CA ASN A 8 -17.71 -16.96 -6.97
C ASN A 8 -18.33 -15.56 -6.93
N TYR A 9 -19.27 -15.27 -6.00
CA TYR A 9 -19.82 -13.93 -5.83
C TYR A 9 -18.78 -12.93 -5.38
N CYS A 10 -17.92 -13.28 -4.42
CA CYS A 10 -16.80 -12.41 -4.01
C CYS A 10 -15.85 -12.11 -5.17
N LYS A 11 -15.49 -13.13 -5.96
CA LYS A 11 -14.65 -12.96 -7.13
C LYS A 11 -15.30 -12.05 -8.17
N SER A 12 -16.57 -12.26 -8.50
CA SER A 12 -17.30 -11.41 -9.46
C SER A 12 -17.40 -9.97 -8.98
N ALA A 13 -17.71 -9.75 -7.70
CA ALA A 13 -17.72 -8.42 -7.09
C ALA A 13 -16.33 -7.76 -7.17
N ALA A 14 -15.26 -8.51 -6.87
CA ALA A 14 -13.91 -8.02 -6.95
C ALA A 14 -13.50 -7.62 -8.38
N MET A 15 -13.89 -8.42 -9.38
CA MET A 15 -13.64 -8.11 -10.80
C MET A 15 -14.33 -6.82 -11.24
N CYS A 16 -15.53 -6.53 -10.72
CA CYS A 16 -16.25 -5.29 -10.99
C CYS A 16 -15.63 -4.09 -10.27
N ILE A 17 -15.27 -4.25 -8.98
CA ILE A 17 -14.82 -3.12 -8.15
C ILE A 17 -13.35 -2.77 -8.36
N LYS A 18 -12.51 -3.75 -8.72
CA LYS A 18 -11.06 -3.55 -8.85
C LYS A 18 -10.69 -2.44 -9.83
N PRO A 19 -11.23 -2.37 -11.07
CA PRO A 19 -10.93 -1.26 -11.99
C PRO A 19 -11.33 0.10 -11.40
N PHE A 20 -12.43 0.18 -10.67
CA PHE A 20 -12.86 1.40 -10.01
C PHE A 20 -11.85 1.82 -8.93
N VAL A 21 -11.50 0.92 -8.02
CA VAL A 21 -10.56 1.18 -6.92
C VAL A 21 -9.17 1.54 -7.45
N ASP A 22 -8.69 0.80 -8.45
CA ASP A 22 -7.37 0.99 -9.04
C ASP A 22 -7.22 2.35 -9.73
N HIS A 23 -8.31 2.92 -10.27
CA HIS A 23 -8.29 4.17 -11.03
C HIS A 23 -8.98 5.35 -10.34
N TYR A 24 -9.55 5.13 -9.16
CA TYR A 24 -10.22 6.20 -8.43
C TYR A 24 -9.25 7.32 -8.08
N ASP A 25 -9.65 8.55 -8.33
CA ASP A 25 -8.88 9.72 -7.93
C ASP A 25 -9.21 10.10 -6.49
N TYR A 26 -8.34 9.67 -5.58
CA TYR A 26 -8.43 10.03 -4.16
C TYR A 26 -8.06 11.49 -3.88
N GLY A 27 -7.70 12.25 -4.91
CA GLY A 27 -7.04 13.55 -4.79
C GLY A 27 -5.65 13.37 -4.15
N THR A 28 -4.92 14.46 -3.98
CA THR A 28 -3.53 14.39 -3.52
C THR A 28 -3.34 15.13 -2.22
N GLY A 29 -2.82 14.45 -1.21
CA GLY A 29 -2.19 15.05 -0.04
C GLY A 29 -0.71 15.35 -0.30
N ASN A 30 0.02 15.72 0.73
CA ASN A 30 1.45 16.00 0.66
C ASN A 30 2.31 15.07 1.53
N VAL A 31 1.68 14.25 2.36
CA VAL A 31 2.38 13.32 3.26
C VAL A 31 1.90 11.91 2.98
N PHE A 32 2.82 11.05 2.61
CA PHE A 32 2.58 9.66 2.25
C PHE A 32 3.35 8.74 3.17
N THR A 33 2.77 7.61 3.51
CA THR A 33 3.45 6.59 4.30
C THR A 33 3.32 5.23 3.63
N ALA A 34 4.39 4.45 3.65
CA ALA A 34 4.46 3.15 3.03
C ALA A 34 5.02 2.09 3.98
N ASP A 35 4.50 0.90 3.82
CA ASP A 35 5.01 -0.29 4.52
C ASP A 35 4.55 -1.53 3.74
N GLU A 36 5.24 -2.65 3.94
CA GLU A 36 4.82 -3.91 3.37
C GLU A 36 4.44 -4.92 4.46
N THR A 37 3.55 -5.81 4.08
CA THR A 37 3.14 -6.93 4.92
C THR A 37 3.19 -8.24 4.12
N TYR A 38 3.31 -9.37 4.80
CA TYR A 38 3.36 -10.66 4.11
C TYR A 38 2.02 -11.39 4.16
N ILE A 39 1.77 -12.15 3.12
CA ILE A 39 0.69 -13.13 2.98
C ILE A 39 1.28 -14.48 2.58
N LYS A 40 0.44 -15.49 2.38
CA LYS A 40 0.85 -16.78 1.80
C LYS A 40 0.08 -17.00 0.50
N ILE A 41 0.78 -17.42 -0.54
CA ILE A 41 0.21 -17.91 -1.80
C ILE A 41 0.75 -19.32 -2.01
N ARG A 42 -0.13 -20.31 -2.05
CA ARG A 42 0.23 -21.76 -2.06
C ARG A 42 1.20 -22.13 -0.94
N GLY A 43 1.02 -21.58 0.23
CA GLY A 43 1.90 -21.83 1.37
C GLY A 43 3.23 -21.06 1.34
N VAL A 44 3.61 -20.46 0.23
CA VAL A 44 4.84 -19.67 0.06
C VAL A 44 4.61 -18.22 0.48
N LYS A 45 5.62 -17.62 1.09
CA LYS A 45 5.57 -16.20 1.52
C LYS A 45 5.53 -15.28 0.31
N ALA A 46 4.54 -14.41 0.29
CA ALA A 46 4.38 -13.32 -0.66
C ALA A 46 4.13 -12.00 0.10
N TYR A 47 4.14 -10.88 -0.58
CA TYR A 47 4.11 -9.56 0.03
C TYR A 47 3.01 -8.69 -0.56
N ILE A 48 2.48 -7.79 0.27
CA ILE A 48 1.66 -6.68 -0.15
C ILE A 48 2.36 -5.39 0.25
N TRP A 49 2.59 -4.55 -0.72
CA TRP A 49 3.07 -3.18 -0.53
C TRP A 49 1.87 -2.26 -0.41
N PHE A 50 1.84 -1.40 0.59
CA PHE A 50 0.82 -0.38 0.75
C PHE A 50 1.43 1.01 0.74
N ILE A 51 0.78 1.93 0.05
CA ILE A 51 1.06 3.37 0.13
C ILE A 51 -0.24 4.08 0.51
N MET A 52 -0.16 4.85 1.56
CA MET A 52 -1.29 5.58 2.14
C MET A 52 -1.04 7.09 2.07
N ASP A 53 -2.04 7.84 1.68
CA ASP A 53 -2.12 9.28 1.96
C ASP A 53 -2.45 9.45 3.45
N ALA A 54 -1.52 10.02 4.21
CA ALA A 54 -1.64 10.11 5.66
C ALA A 54 -2.70 11.13 6.11
N ALA A 55 -2.94 12.19 5.33
CA ALA A 55 -3.95 13.19 5.65
C ALA A 55 -5.36 12.65 5.45
N LYS A 56 -5.58 11.93 4.35
CA LYS A 56 -6.88 11.35 3.99
C LYS A 56 -7.11 9.96 4.60
N ARG A 57 -6.04 9.32 5.10
CA ARG A 57 -6.05 7.94 5.58
C ARG A 57 -6.54 6.93 4.53
N SER A 58 -6.36 7.23 3.25
CA SER A 58 -6.76 6.39 2.14
C SER A 58 -5.56 5.65 1.54
N ILE A 59 -5.77 4.40 1.17
CA ILE A 59 -4.80 3.60 0.42
C ILE A 59 -4.86 4.08 -1.02
N ILE A 60 -3.76 4.63 -1.51
CA ILE A 60 -3.67 5.20 -2.86
C ILE A 60 -2.79 4.36 -3.80
N GLY A 61 -2.01 3.46 -3.25
CA GLY A 61 -1.21 2.50 -4.00
C GLY A 61 -1.08 1.19 -3.25
N TYR A 62 -1.15 0.08 -3.98
CA TYR A 62 -0.90 -1.25 -3.44
C TYR A 62 -0.41 -2.22 -4.52
N GLN A 63 0.37 -3.21 -4.13
CA GLN A 63 0.91 -4.22 -5.04
C GLN A 63 1.08 -5.54 -4.32
N VAL A 64 0.54 -6.62 -4.89
CA VAL A 64 0.84 -7.99 -4.47
C VAL A 64 2.06 -8.50 -5.24
N SER A 65 2.99 -9.15 -4.55
CA SER A 65 4.21 -9.69 -5.17
C SER A 65 4.68 -10.96 -4.46
N ASP A 66 5.31 -11.83 -5.23
CA ASP A 66 6.01 -13.02 -4.74
C ASP A 66 7.39 -12.70 -4.12
N ASN A 67 7.87 -11.47 -4.31
CA ASN A 67 9.16 -11.03 -3.77
C ASN A 67 9.07 -9.67 -3.07
N ARG A 68 10.09 -9.37 -2.25
CA ARG A 68 10.23 -8.12 -1.50
C ARG A 68 11.25 -7.20 -2.16
N GLY A 69 11.23 -7.11 -3.50
CA GLY A 69 12.22 -6.34 -4.26
C GLY A 69 11.81 -4.89 -4.54
N VAL A 70 12.69 -4.20 -5.25
CA VAL A 70 12.48 -2.80 -5.67
C VAL A 70 11.35 -2.68 -6.69
N GLY A 71 11.22 -3.65 -7.60
CA GLY A 71 10.19 -3.64 -8.65
C GLY A 71 8.76 -3.51 -8.13
N PRO A 72 8.30 -4.37 -7.22
CA PRO A 72 6.97 -4.23 -6.61
C PRO A 72 6.76 -2.90 -5.87
N CYS A 73 7.78 -2.38 -5.21
CA CYS A 73 7.74 -1.07 -4.58
C CYS A 73 7.48 0.04 -5.60
N ILE A 74 8.19 0.01 -6.75
CA ILE A 74 7.97 0.95 -7.86
C ILE A 74 6.54 0.85 -8.40
N LEU A 75 6.01 -0.35 -8.58
CA LEU A 75 4.63 -0.54 -9.07
C LEU A 75 3.60 0.06 -8.10
N ALA A 76 3.78 -0.12 -6.79
CA ALA A 76 2.95 0.53 -5.80
C ALA A 76 3.06 2.06 -5.85
N MET A 77 4.27 2.61 -6.02
CA MET A 77 4.48 4.06 -6.19
C MET A 77 3.84 4.59 -7.47
N ARG A 78 3.97 3.89 -8.60
CA ARG A 78 3.30 4.26 -9.86
C ARG A 78 1.80 4.31 -9.72
N MET A 79 1.22 3.33 -9.02
CA MET A 79 -0.20 3.36 -8.73
C MET A 79 -0.58 4.55 -7.86
N ALA A 80 0.19 4.83 -6.80
CA ALA A 80 -0.07 5.92 -5.88
C ALA A 80 0.00 7.30 -6.53
N PHE A 81 0.95 7.49 -7.45
CA PHE A 81 1.27 8.81 -8.02
C PHE A 81 0.81 8.98 -9.47
N ARG A 82 0.02 8.04 -10.01
CA ARG A 82 -0.39 8.02 -11.43
C ARG A 82 -1.10 9.28 -11.92
N ASN A 83 -1.82 9.98 -11.03
CA ASN A 83 -2.56 11.19 -11.36
C ASN A 83 -1.76 12.48 -11.10
N LEU A 84 -0.55 12.37 -10.54
CA LEU A 84 0.30 13.51 -10.29
C LEU A 84 1.02 13.95 -11.57
N LYS A 85 0.95 15.23 -11.88
CA LYS A 85 1.79 15.87 -12.91
C LYS A 85 3.13 16.32 -12.34
N GLU A 86 3.14 16.68 -11.06
CA GLU A 86 4.30 17.11 -10.29
C GLU A 86 4.11 16.75 -8.83
N LEU A 87 5.18 16.74 -8.05
CA LEU A 87 5.09 16.52 -6.61
C LEU A 87 4.46 17.75 -5.93
N PRO A 88 3.50 17.55 -5.01
CA PRO A 88 2.92 18.67 -4.27
C PRO A 88 3.96 19.38 -3.41
N SER A 89 3.72 20.65 -3.09
CA SER A 89 4.55 21.41 -2.15
C SER A 89 4.62 20.68 -0.81
N HIS A 90 5.80 20.68 -0.19
CA HIS A 90 6.06 19.98 1.08
C HIS A 90 5.82 18.46 1.02
N PHE A 91 6.05 17.85 -0.16
CA PHE A 91 5.96 16.41 -0.32
C PHE A 91 6.86 15.68 0.67
N LYS A 92 6.28 14.74 1.42
CA LYS A 92 6.99 13.85 2.34
C LYS A 92 6.56 12.40 2.08
N PHE A 93 7.55 11.52 1.95
CA PHE A 93 7.32 10.08 1.84
C PHE A 93 8.03 9.37 2.98
N ILE A 94 7.26 8.73 3.86
CA ILE A 94 7.74 8.09 5.07
C ILE A 94 7.66 6.58 4.92
N ALA A 95 8.76 5.89 5.20
CA ALA A 95 8.84 4.43 5.20
C ALA A 95 9.73 3.92 6.34
N ASP A 96 9.82 2.62 6.49
CA ASP A 96 10.80 2.01 7.38
C ASP A 96 12.23 2.06 6.81
N GLY A 97 13.20 1.45 7.52
CA GLY A 97 14.61 1.40 7.10
C GLY A 97 14.90 0.44 5.94
N TYR A 98 13.89 -0.13 5.29
CA TYR A 98 14.12 -1.09 4.20
C TYR A 98 14.66 -0.41 2.94
N SER A 99 15.76 -0.93 2.40
CA SER A 99 16.51 -0.32 1.28
C SER A 99 15.76 -0.27 -0.05
N ALA A 100 14.69 -1.03 -0.22
CA ALA A 100 13.90 -1.01 -1.43
C ALA A 100 13.22 0.35 -1.67
N TYR A 101 12.83 1.08 -0.62
CA TYR A 101 12.17 2.39 -0.74
C TYR A 101 13.06 3.46 -1.36
N PRO A 102 14.28 3.76 -0.84
CA PRO A 102 15.14 4.75 -1.48
C PRO A 102 15.59 4.33 -2.88
N LEU A 103 15.82 3.05 -3.13
CA LEU A 103 16.16 2.57 -4.47
C LEU A 103 14.98 2.73 -5.44
N ALA A 104 13.75 2.46 -4.99
CA ALA A 104 12.55 2.69 -5.79
C ALA A 104 12.34 4.18 -6.09
N ALA A 105 12.54 5.07 -5.12
CA ALA A 105 12.44 6.51 -5.33
C ALA A 105 13.49 7.01 -6.35
N GLN A 106 14.71 6.49 -6.27
CA GLN A 106 15.77 6.80 -7.22
C GLN A 106 15.42 6.33 -8.64
N GLN A 107 14.92 5.10 -8.79
CA GLN A 107 14.48 4.57 -10.08
C GLN A 107 13.30 5.35 -10.64
N PHE A 108 12.34 5.70 -9.79
CA PHE A 108 11.17 6.50 -10.15
C PHE A 108 11.60 7.87 -10.70
N PHE A 109 12.59 8.52 -10.07
CA PHE A 109 13.18 9.77 -10.58
C PHE A 109 13.87 9.56 -11.92
N TYR A 110 14.63 8.48 -12.12
CA TYR A 110 15.28 8.19 -13.41
C TYR A 110 14.29 8.07 -14.56
N GLU A 111 13.11 7.51 -14.32
CA GLU A 111 12.07 7.31 -15.32
C GLU A 111 11.30 8.59 -15.63
N LEU A 112 10.92 9.35 -14.61
CA LEU A 112 10.01 10.49 -14.73
C LEU A 112 10.73 11.85 -14.77
N LYS A 113 12.00 11.91 -14.37
CA LYS A 113 12.81 13.13 -14.26
C LYS A 113 12.24 14.14 -13.25
N ASP A 114 12.70 15.39 -13.30
CA ASP A 114 12.03 16.48 -12.63
C ASP A 114 10.62 16.65 -13.25
N PRO A 115 9.56 16.82 -12.48
CA PRO A 115 9.49 17.23 -11.09
C PRO A 115 9.32 16.11 -10.05
N PHE A 116 9.69 14.86 -10.34
CA PHE A 116 9.47 13.71 -9.44
C PHE A 116 10.70 13.33 -8.61
N LYS A 117 11.52 14.29 -8.26
CA LYS A 117 12.67 14.08 -7.37
C LYS A 117 12.26 14.21 -5.91
N PHE A 118 12.32 13.14 -5.15
CA PHE A 118 12.05 13.16 -3.72
C PHE A 118 12.95 12.18 -2.95
N ASN A 119 13.11 12.45 -1.67
CA ASN A 119 13.84 11.59 -0.75
C ASN A 119 12.84 10.83 0.16
N ILE A 120 13.22 9.63 0.54
CA ILE A 120 12.48 8.85 1.52
C ILE A 120 12.92 9.28 2.92
N THR A 121 11.97 9.67 3.77
CA THR A 121 12.20 9.83 5.20
C THR A 121 12.06 8.47 5.86
N GLN A 122 13.18 7.87 6.24
CA GLN A 122 13.18 6.57 6.89
C GLN A 122 13.05 6.72 8.40
N VAL A 123 12.04 6.06 8.97
CA VAL A 123 11.83 5.98 10.42
C VAL A 123 12.18 4.55 10.87
N ILE A 124 13.35 4.41 11.47
CA ILE A 124 13.90 3.12 11.90
C ILE A 124 13.54 2.88 13.37
N GLY A 125 12.73 1.85 13.62
CA GLY A 125 12.28 1.49 14.96
C GLY A 125 11.19 2.42 15.51
N LEU A 126 10.56 1.99 16.60
CA LEU A 126 9.52 2.77 17.30
C LEU A 126 10.04 3.50 18.54
N THR A 127 11.28 3.20 18.93
CA THR A 127 11.89 3.66 20.19
C THR A 127 12.97 4.72 20.02
N ASN A 128 13.38 5.02 18.78
CA ASN A 128 14.40 6.04 18.54
C ASN A 128 13.89 7.42 18.93
N ASP A 129 14.67 8.12 19.74
CA ASP A 129 14.32 9.40 20.33
C ASP A 129 14.90 10.62 19.60
N ASP A 130 15.42 10.40 18.39
CA ASP A 130 15.87 11.48 17.53
C ASP A 130 14.69 12.34 17.02
N ALA A 131 14.98 13.57 16.62
CA ALA A 131 13.97 14.55 16.22
C ALA A 131 13.13 14.08 15.02
N VAL A 132 13.77 13.41 14.04
CA VAL A 132 13.12 12.88 12.83
C VAL A 132 12.14 11.77 13.21
N SER A 133 12.57 10.81 14.03
CA SER A 133 11.72 9.73 14.48
C SER A 133 10.52 10.25 15.28
N LYS A 134 10.72 11.25 16.15
CA LYS A 134 9.62 11.87 16.90
C LYS A 134 8.59 12.55 16.01
N GLU A 135 9.03 13.32 15.01
CA GLU A 135 8.15 14.01 14.07
C GLU A 135 7.35 13.04 13.19
N PHE A 136 8.00 11.99 12.65
CA PHE A 136 7.37 11.13 11.64
C PHE A 136 6.80 9.81 12.18
N ARG A 137 7.03 9.47 13.45
CA ARG A 137 6.47 8.28 14.12
C ARG A 137 4.96 8.14 14.00
N PRO A 138 4.14 9.19 14.13
CA PRO A 138 2.69 9.07 13.97
C PRO A 138 2.27 8.52 12.61
N TYR A 139 2.96 8.92 11.54
CA TYR A 139 2.69 8.46 10.18
C TYR A 139 3.07 6.99 10.00
N LYS A 140 4.22 6.57 10.55
CA LYS A 140 4.60 5.16 10.57
C LYS A 140 3.58 4.32 11.34
N GLN A 141 3.10 4.78 12.47
CA GLN A 141 2.07 4.09 13.24
C GLN A 141 0.74 3.96 12.47
N MET A 142 0.41 4.90 11.58
CA MET A 142 -0.79 4.80 10.74
C MET A 142 -0.71 3.60 9.79
N ILE A 143 0.40 3.45 9.07
CA ILE A 143 0.57 2.34 8.13
C ILE A 143 0.72 0.99 8.85
N GLU A 144 1.34 0.96 10.02
CA GLU A 144 1.39 -0.24 10.86
C GLU A 144 0.01 -0.66 11.37
N ARG A 145 -0.86 0.31 11.71
CA ARG A 145 -2.27 0.02 12.06
C ARG A 145 -3.05 -0.51 10.86
N LEU A 146 -2.81 0.05 9.66
CA LEU A 146 -3.37 -0.47 8.41
C LEU A 146 -2.97 -1.93 8.23
N ASN A 147 -1.69 -2.25 8.33
CA ASN A 147 -1.18 -3.61 8.19
C ASN A 147 -1.79 -4.56 9.23
N ARG A 148 -1.93 -4.13 10.49
CA ARG A 148 -2.61 -4.93 11.53
C ARG A 148 -4.08 -5.16 11.19
N THR A 149 -4.78 -4.15 10.67
CA THR A 149 -6.19 -4.26 10.27
C THR A 149 -6.36 -5.23 9.11
N TYR A 150 -5.51 -5.12 8.08
CA TYR A 150 -5.49 -6.06 6.98
C TYR A 150 -5.21 -7.49 7.47
N LYS A 151 -4.20 -7.67 8.32
CA LYS A 151 -3.86 -8.97 8.88
C LYS A 151 -5.00 -9.62 9.67
N ALA A 152 -5.80 -8.84 10.39
CA ALA A 152 -6.96 -9.37 11.11
C ALA A 152 -8.01 -9.94 10.13
N SER A 153 -8.21 -9.28 8.98
CA SER A 153 -9.08 -9.76 7.90
C SER A 153 -8.49 -10.96 7.15
N TYR A 154 -7.19 -10.92 6.89
CA TYR A 154 -6.47 -11.96 6.13
C TYR A 154 -6.31 -13.28 6.91
N ARG A 155 -6.08 -13.24 8.23
CA ARG A 155 -5.78 -14.45 9.03
C ARG A 155 -6.77 -15.61 8.83
N PRO A 156 -8.09 -15.39 8.79
CA PRO A 156 -9.06 -16.46 8.58
C PRO A 156 -8.97 -17.14 7.21
N THR A 157 -8.36 -16.50 6.21
CA THR A 157 -8.27 -17.06 4.85
C THR A 157 -7.22 -18.17 4.74
N ASN A 158 -6.27 -18.25 5.68
CA ASN A 158 -5.14 -19.19 5.65
C ASN A 158 -4.21 -19.06 4.43
N GLY A 159 -4.36 -18.03 3.60
CA GLY A 159 -3.62 -17.81 2.37
C GLY A 159 -4.46 -17.91 1.12
N PHE A 160 -3.82 -17.81 -0.01
CA PHE A 160 -4.45 -17.82 -1.34
C PHE A 160 -3.85 -18.92 -2.21
N ASP A 161 -4.67 -19.46 -3.13
CA ASP A 161 -4.21 -20.47 -4.09
C ASP A 161 -3.40 -19.89 -5.25
N ASN A 162 -3.60 -18.61 -5.53
CA ASN A 162 -2.89 -17.91 -6.62
C ASN A 162 -2.87 -16.40 -6.38
N ILE A 163 -2.04 -15.70 -7.17
CA ILE A 163 -1.85 -14.27 -7.08
C ILE A 163 -3.10 -13.47 -7.46
N ASP A 164 -3.91 -13.98 -8.38
CA ASP A 164 -5.16 -13.32 -8.80
C ASP A 164 -6.17 -13.31 -7.66
N GLY A 165 -6.30 -14.42 -6.95
CA GLY A 165 -7.14 -14.52 -5.75
C GLY A 165 -6.72 -13.50 -4.68
N ALA A 166 -5.42 -13.37 -4.44
CA ALA A 166 -4.89 -12.37 -3.52
C ALA A 166 -5.17 -10.94 -3.99
N ASN A 167 -5.03 -10.65 -5.30
CA ASN A 167 -5.32 -9.34 -5.88
C ASN A 167 -6.81 -8.98 -5.79
N TYR A 168 -7.71 -9.95 -6.03
CA TYR A 168 -9.16 -9.72 -5.93
C TYR A 168 -9.60 -9.48 -4.48
N ASP A 169 -9.13 -10.29 -3.56
CA ASP A 169 -9.40 -10.10 -2.12
C ASP A 169 -8.89 -8.73 -1.64
N LEU A 170 -7.67 -8.38 -2.04
CA LEU A 170 -7.07 -7.10 -1.69
C LEU A 170 -7.87 -5.91 -2.26
N ALA A 171 -8.36 -5.99 -3.50
CA ALA A 171 -9.16 -4.93 -4.11
C ALA A 171 -10.49 -4.71 -3.35
N LEU A 172 -11.17 -5.79 -2.96
CA LEU A 172 -12.38 -5.70 -2.11
C LEU A 172 -12.05 -5.09 -0.76
N TRP A 173 -10.95 -5.51 -0.15
CA TRP A 173 -10.53 -5.00 1.15
C TRP A 173 -10.15 -3.50 1.08
N VAL A 174 -9.46 -3.07 0.02
CA VAL A 174 -9.13 -1.66 -0.19
C VAL A 174 -10.39 -0.84 -0.42
N ALA A 175 -11.36 -1.35 -1.20
CA ALA A 175 -12.67 -0.72 -1.36
C ALA A 175 -13.38 -0.53 -0.01
N TYR A 176 -13.44 -1.58 0.80
CA TYR A 176 -13.99 -1.51 2.16
C TYR A 176 -13.24 -0.48 3.01
N TYR A 177 -11.91 -0.52 3.02
CA TYR A 177 -11.08 0.37 3.83
C TYR A 177 -11.26 1.84 3.46
N ASN A 178 -11.26 2.15 2.17
CA ASN A 178 -11.30 3.53 1.68
C ASN A 178 -12.70 4.16 1.69
N PHE A 179 -13.76 3.36 1.46
CA PHE A 179 -15.10 3.90 1.21
C PHE A 179 -16.14 3.56 2.29
N LEU A 180 -15.95 2.46 3.00
CA LEU A 180 -16.97 1.94 3.92
C LEU A 180 -16.54 1.99 5.38
N ARG A 181 -15.24 1.93 5.65
CA ARG A 181 -14.73 1.93 7.02
C ARG A 181 -14.69 3.34 7.60
N PRO A 182 -15.30 3.60 8.77
CA PRO A 182 -15.12 4.88 9.46
C PRO A 182 -13.68 5.02 9.96
N HIS A 183 -13.03 6.12 9.62
CA HIS A 183 -11.72 6.51 10.14
C HIS A 183 -11.93 7.50 11.28
N LYS A 184 -11.66 7.05 12.51
CA LYS A 184 -11.67 7.89 13.71
C LYS A 184 -10.30 8.54 13.94
#